data_fb91fdb4e2f68b031bc2a3c5982e8b32
#
_entry.id   fb91fdb4e2f68b031bc2a3c5982e8b32
#
_cell.length_a   1.000
_cell.length_b   1.000
_cell.length_c   1.000
_cell.angle_alpha   90.00
_cell.angle_beta   90.00
_cell.angle_gamma   90.00
#
_symmetry.space_group_name_H-M   'P 1'
#
loop_
_entity.id
_entity.type
_entity.pdbx_description
1 polymer ?
#
loop_
_entity_poly.entity_id
_entity_poly.type
_entity_poly.pdbx_seq_one_letter_code
_entity_poly.pdbx_strand_id
1 'polypeptide(L)'
;MKAAILRELNAPLSVEDIELTSLKVGQVLVKVLVSGICGSQLHEINGNKGNGKFLPHLMGHEGCGIVQEIGDGVTTVKPGDKVVMHWRVGNGIEAPFPEYVLNGKTISSGKVTTLSEYSIVSENRLTAVPIDTPNHFAALLGCSLTTALGIIDNECDFKIGESVAIIGTGGVGLNLIQGAVLRGVNPIVAIDNKEDKAWLSFDAGADKFFSNKYEFDGKVDVVIDTTGNIDAIKKSFGYLSNNGRMILVGQPKPGESLEIANALSFFNGNGLSIKATQGGKTDPSKDIPRYVSLNKDGKLNIDKIVTHQYKLYDVNKAFDTLKNGNAGRIMIEMEDK
;
A
#
# COMPACT_ATOMS: atom_id res chain seq x y z
N MET A 1 -24.82 5.19 7.31
CA MET A 1 -23.65 5.63 6.56
C MET A 1 -23.45 4.77 5.32
N LYS A 2 -22.83 5.31 4.25
CA LYS A 2 -22.50 4.54 3.06
C LYS A 2 -21.18 3.79 3.22
N ALA A 3 -21.13 2.55 2.73
CA ALA A 3 -19.92 1.73 2.70
C ALA A 3 -19.87 0.83 1.46
N ALA A 4 -18.67 0.59 0.94
CA ALA A 4 -18.43 -0.38 -0.12
C ALA A 4 -18.25 -1.78 0.51
N ILE A 5 -19.06 -2.72 0.09
CA ILE A 5 -19.16 -4.07 0.66
C ILE A 5 -18.81 -5.09 -0.41
N LEU A 6 -17.92 -6.02 -0.07
CA LEU A 6 -17.70 -7.24 -0.86
C LEU A 6 -18.70 -8.29 -0.40
N ARG A 7 -19.67 -8.61 -1.26
CA ARG A 7 -20.70 -9.62 -0.99
C ARG A 7 -20.30 -11.01 -1.44
N GLU A 8 -19.64 -11.07 -2.59
CA GLU A 8 -19.22 -12.31 -3.25
C GLU A 8 -17.85 -12.13 -3.87
N LEU A 9 -17.05 -13.19 -3.89
CA LEU A 9 -15.77 -13.17 -4.58
C LEU A 9 -15.99 -13.05 -6.10
N ASN A 10 -15.07 -12.37 -6.76
CA ASN A 10 -15.12 -12.09 -8.21
C ASN A 10 -16.32 -11.23 -8.67
N ALA A 11 -17.00 -10.58 -7.73
CA ALA A 11 -18.12 -9.68 -8.01
C ALA A 11 -17.74 -8.20 -7.76
N PRO A 12 -18.43 -7.24 -8.37
CA PRO A 12 -18.31 -5.83 -8.03
C PRO A 12 -18.69 -5.56 -6.58
N LEU A 13 -18.10 -4.53 -5.98
CA LEU A 13 -18.53 -4.06 -4.68
C LEU A 13 -19.90 -3.40 -4.75
N SER A 14 -20.74 -3.60 -3.73
CA SER A 14 -21.97 -2.85 -3.56
C SER A 14 -21.76 -1.68 -2.58
N VAL A 15 -22.26 -0.49 -2.95
CA VAL A 15 -22.25 0.65 -2.02
C VAL A 15 -23.63 0.72 -1.36
N GLU A 16 -23.67 0.48 -0.04
CA GLU A 16 -24.90 0.29 0.70
C GLU A 16 -24.95 1.15 1.97
N ASP A 17 -26.16 1.35 2.47
CA ASP A 17 -26.38 1.95 3.78
C ASP A 17 -26.19 0.90 4.87
N ILE A 18 -25.32 1.21 5.82
CA ILE A 18 -25.08 0.38 7.01
C ILE A 18 -25.16 1.23 8.27
N GLU A 19 -25.37 0.57 9.40
CA GLU A 19 -25.48 1.20 10.71
C GLU A 19 -24.21 0.95 11.51
N LEU A 20 -23.81 1.98 12.27
CA LEU A 20 -22.72 1.90 13.23
C LEU A 20 -23.22 1.18 14.51
N THR A 21 -22.35 0.41 15.13
CA THR A 21 -22.57 -0.14 16.48
C THR A 21 -21.89 0.75 17.53
N SER A 22 -22.22 0.55 18.80
CA SER A 22 -21.52 1.20 19.91
C SER A 22 -20.05 0.81 19.93
N LEU A 23 -19.19 1.76 20.28
CA LEU A 23 -17.77 1.52 20.42
C LEU A 23 -17.47 0.58 21.58
N LYS A 24 -16.60 -0.38 21.34
CA LYS A 24 -16.00 -1.26 22.35
C LYS A 24 -14.69 -0.68 22.87
N VAL A 25 -14.15 -1.24 23.94
CA VAL A 25 -12.83 -0.86 24.50
C VAL A 25 -11.76 -0.87 23.39
N GLY A 26 -11.00 0.22 23.28
CA GLY A 26 -9.93 0.41 22.31
C GLY A 26 -10.39 0.68 20.87
N GLN A 27 -11.70 0.86 20.64
CA GLN A 27 -12.22 1.26 19.33
C GLN A 27 -12.37 2.78 19.21
N VAL A 28 -12.22 3.28 18.00
CA VAL A 28 -12.29 4.70 17.64
C VAL A 28 -13.19 4.86 16.43
N LEU A 29 -14.15 5.78 16.49
CA LEU A 29 -14.95 6.18 15.34
C LEU A 29 -14.23 7.30 14.57
N VAL A 30 -13.97 7.06 13.29
CA VAL A 30 -13.31 8.01 12.40
C VAL A 30 -14.23 8.38 11.23
N LYS A 31 -14.46 9.69 11.01
CA LYS A 31 -15.02 10.19 9.74
C LYS A 31 -13.92 10.08 8.69
N VAL A 32 -14.09 9.22 7.70
CA VAL A 32 -13.11 9.04 6.63
C VAL A 32 -13.21 10.23 5.67
N LEU A 33 -12.07 10.79 5.31
CA LEU A 33 -11.96 11.87 4.32
C LEU A 33 -11.57 11.30 2.96
N VAL A 34 -10.54 10.46 2.95
CA VAL A 34 -9.96 9.88 1.73
C VAL A 34 -9.48 8.46 2.02
N SER A 35 -9.68 7.58 1.05
CA SER A 35 -9.16 6.21 1.06
C SER A 35 -8.35 5.93 -0.21
N GLY A 36 -7.21 5.26 -0.08
CA GLY A 36 -6.44 4.77 -1.22
C GLY A 36 -6.96 3.43 -1.75
N ILE A 37 -6.83 3.21 -3.05
CA ILE A 37 -7.07 1.92 -3.70
C ILE A 37 -5.74 1.18 -3.88
N CYS A 38 -5.68 -0.07 -3.41
CA CYS A 38 -4.49 -0.89 -3.40
C CYS A 38 -4.69 -2.20 -4.19
N GLY A 39 -3.63 -2.67 -4.86
CA GLY A 39 -3.65 -3.96 -5.57
C GLY A 39 -4.00 -5.16 -4.68
N SER A 40 -3.67 -5.07 -3.38
CA SER A 40 -4.02 -6.11 -2.42
C SER A 40 -5.53 -6.31 -2.23
N GLN A 41 -6.34 -5.28 -2.50
CA GLN A 41 -7.80 -5.37 -2.49
C GLN A 41 -8.33 -6.11 -3.73
N LEU A 42 -7.66 -6.00 -4.89
CA LEU A 42 -7.98 -6.84 -6.05
C LEU A 42 -7.73 -8.33 -5.74
N HIS A 43 -6.64 -8.66 -5.05
CA HIS A 43 -6.40 -10.03 -4.60
C HIS A 43 -7.49 -10.52 -3.65
N GLU A 44 -8.04 -9.66 -2.81
CA GLU A 44 -9.14 -9.98 -1.92
C GLU A 44 -10.45 -10.21 -2.68
N ILE A 45 -10.83 -9.30 -3.58
CA ILE A 45 -11.99 -9.43 -4.45
C ILE A 45 -11.91 -10.72 -5.27
N ASN A 46 -10.73 -11.05 -5.80
CA ASN A 46 -10.51 -12.24 -6.65
C ASN A 46 -10.35 -13.55 -5.84
N GLY A 47 -10.53 -13.53 -4.51
CA GLY A 47 -10.43 -14.73 -3.67
C GLY A 47 -8.99 -15.23 -3.43
N ASN A 48 -7.97 -14.47 -3.83
CA ASN A 48 -6.57 -14.86 -3.64
C ASN A 48 -6.10 -14.74 -2.17
N LYS A 49 -6.91 -14.14 -1.29
CA LYS A 49 -6.63 -13.99 0.15
C LYS A 49 -7.48 -14.90 1.05
N GLY A 50 -8.21 -15.84 0.47
CA GLY A 50 -9.03 -16.79 1.22
C GLY A 50 -10.32 -17.15 0.50
N ASN A 51 -11.10 -18.03 1.13
CA ASN A 51 -12.29 -18.67 0.55
C ASN A 51 -13.61 -17.90 0.78
N GLY A 52 -13.54 -16.60 1.11
CA GLY A 52 -14.76 -15.81 1.32
C GLY A 52 -15.54 -16.10 2.60
N LYS A 53 -14.96 -16.79 3.58
CA LYS A 53 -15.66 -17.15 4.83
C LYS A 53 -16.16 -15.97 5.68
N PHE A 54 -15.66 -14.77 5.42
CA PHE A 54 -16.05 -13.55 6.14
C PHE A 54 -17.03 -12.67 5.38
N LEU A 55 -17.47 -13.13 4.19
CA LEU A 55 -18.42 -12.37 3.37
C LEU A 55 -19.84 -12.37 3.98
N PRO A 56 -20.59 -11.27 3.86
CA PRO A 56 -20.18 -9.99 3.34
C PRO A 56 -19.31 -9.20 4.32
N HIS A 57 -18.34 -8.41 3.83
CA HIS A 57 -17.51 -7.57 4.69
C HIS A 57 -17.13 -6.23 4.05
N LEU A 58 -16.72 -5.27 4.90
CA LEU A 58 -16.25 -3.96 4.49
C LEU A 58 -14.82 -4.06 3.94
N MET A 59 -14.48 -3.10 3.06
CA MET A 59 -13.22 -3.05 2.34
C MET A 59 -12.38 -1.82 2.68
N GLY A 60 -11.10 -1.83 2.29
CA GLY A 60 -10.16 -0.73 2.45
C GLY A 60 -9.20 -0.92 3.62
N HIS A 61 -7.98 -0.37 3.52
CA HIS A 61 -6.96 -0.52 4.56
C HIS A 61 -5.91 0.61 4.58
N GLU A 62 -6.09 1.65 3.78
CA GLU A 62 -5.28 2.86 3.81
C GLU A 62 -6.19 4.08 3.66
N GLY A 63 -6.15 4.98 4.61
CA GLY A 63 -7.01 6.15 4.60
C GLY A 63 -6.58 7.25 5.55
N CYS A 64 -7.28 8.36 5.44
CA CYS A 64 -7.15 9.52 6.31
C CYS A 64 -8.53 9.94 6.79
N GLY A 65 -8.64 10.37 8.03
CA GLY A 65 -9.92 10.80 8.60
C GLY A 65 -9.77 11.69 9.83
N ILE A 66 -10.91 12.07 10.39
CA ILE A 66 -11.02 12.85 11.63
C ILE A 66 -11.69 11.99 12.69
N VAL A 67 -11.07 11.85 13.84
CA VAL A 67 -11.64 11.16 15.00
C VAL A 67 -12.92 11.86 15.44
N GLN A 68 -14.02 11.11 15.56
CA GLN A 68 -15.31 11.61 16.02
C GLN A 68 -15.56 11.24 17.46
N GLU A 69 -15.29 9.97 17.81
CA GLU A 69 -15.57 9.41 19.12
C GLU A 69 -14.52 8.36 19.47
N ILE A 70 -14.22 8.18 20.75
CA ILE A 70 -13.29 7.17 21.24
C ILE A 70 -14.00 6.27 22.26
N GLY A 71 -13.73 4.97 22.19
CA GLY A 71 -14.14 3.99 23.19
C GLY A 71 -13.24 4.03 24.43
N ASP A 72 -13.68 3.31 25.45
CA ASP A 72 -12.94 3.21 26.73
C ASP A 72 -11.50 2.72 26.49
N GLY A 73 -10.57 3.28 27.28
CA GLY A 73 -9.16 2.90 27.28
C GLY A 73 -8.31 3.50 26.15
N VAL A 74 -8.89 4.16 25.16
CA VAL A 74 -8.16 4.86 24.09
C VAL A 74 -7.37 6.03 24.66
N THR A 75 -6.09 6.12 24.34
CA THR A 75 -5.16 7.13 24.88
C THR A 75 -4.30 7.81 23.84
N THR A 76 -4.15 7.23 22.63
CA THR A 76 -3.23 7.72 21.60
C THR A 76 -3.83 8.77 20.69
N VAL A 77 -5.17 8.88 20.67
CA VAL A 77 -5.92 9.84 19.84
C VAL A 77 -7.13 10.38 20.63
N LYS A 78 -7.67 11.52 20.22
CA LYS A 78 -8.87 12.17 20.80
C LYS A 78 -9.78 12.71 19.68
N PRO A 79 -11.07 12.99 19.99
CA PRO A 79 -11.98 13.64 19.05
C PRO A 79 -11.39 14.93 18.48
N GLY A 80 -11.54 15.11 17.16
CA GLY A 80 -10.97 16.23 16.41
C GLY A 80 -9.57 15.98 15.85
N ASP A 81 -8.85 14.97 16.29
CA ASP A 81 -7.55 14.64 15.72
C ASP A 81 -7.69 14.13 14.28
N LYS A 82 -6.81 14.61 13.41
CA LYS A 82 -6.60 14.04 12.09
C LYS A 82 -5.70 12.82 12.20
N VAL A 83 -6.12 11.72 11.60
CA VAL A 83 -5.43 10.43 11.72
C VAL A 83 -5.16 9.78 10.38
N VAL A 84 -4.01 9.11 10.29
CA VAL A 84 -3.75 8.08 9.30
C VAL A 84 -4.35 6.77 9.78
N MET A 85 -5.11 6.12 8.91
CA MET A 85 -5.69 4.80 9.13
C MET A 85 -4.81 3.78 8.41
N HIS A 86 -4.14 2.89 9.16
CA HIS A 86 -3.11 2.00 8.62
C HIS A 86 -3.33 0.53 9.00
N TRP A 87 -2.95 -0.38 8.11
CA TRP A 87 -3.16 -1.81 8.31
C TRP A 87 -2.13 -2.46 9.27
N ARG A 88 -0.94 -1.89 9.39
CA ARG A 88 0.09 -2.39 10.33
C ARG A 88 -0.24 -1.98 11.76
N VAL A 89 0.24 -2.79 12.70
CA VAL A 89 0.12 -2.49 14.14
C VAL A 89 1.03 -1.33 14.49
N GLY A 90 0.47 -0.32 15.14
CA GLY A 90 1.18 0.77 15.80
C GLY A 90 0.96 0.72 17.32
N ASN A 91 1.05 1.88 17.98
CA ASN A 91 0.80 2.02 19.42
C ASN A 91 -0.71 1.99 19.73
N GLY A 92 -1.04 1.64 20.97
CA GLY A 92 -2.41 1.60 21.48
C GLY A 92 -2.98 0.20 21.60
N ILE A 93 -4.27 0.13 21.94
CA ILE A 93 -4.98 -1.12 22.21
C ILE A 93 -5.29 -1.86 20.91
N GLU A 94 -5.05 -3.18 20.89
CA GLU A 94 -5.61 -4.09 19.86
C GLU A 94 -7.07 -4.38 20.24
N ALA A 95 -8.00 -3.61 19.71
CA ALA A 95 -9.42 -3.74 19.99
C ALA A 95 -10.05 -5.01 19.35
N PRO A 96 -11.20 -5.47 19.80
CA PRO A 96 -12.00 -6.46 19.09
C PRO A 96 -12.30 -6.03 17.65
N PHE A 97 -12.62 -6.99 16.77
CA PHE A 97 -13.05 -6.65 15.42
C PHE A 97 -14.28 -5.76 15.45
N PRO A 98 -14.31 -4.67 14.67
CA PRO A 98 -15.49 -3.86 14.51
C PRO A 98 -16.66 -4.65 13.91
N GLU A 99 -17.84 -4.30 14.31
CA GLU A 99 -19.10 -4.84 13.81
C GLU A 99 -19.95 -3.71 13.25
N TYR A 100 -20.72 -4.00 12.23
CA TYR A 100 -21.68 -3.09 11.61
C TYR A 100 -22.98 -3.83 11.35
N VAL A 101 -24.07 -3.11 11.15
CA VAL A 101 -25.37 -3.72 10.86
C VAL A 101 -25.80 -3.40 9.43
N LEU A 102 -26.10 -4.43 8.67
CA LEU A 102 -26.64 -4.34 7.31
C LEU A 102 -27.99 -5.08 7.28
N ASN A 103 -29.08 -4.37 7.02
CA ASN A 103 -30.43 -4.95 6.97
C ASN A 103 -30.77 -5.78 8.22
N GLY A 104 -30.42 -5.27 9.41
CA GLY A 104 -30.68 -5.91 10.70
C GLY A 104 -29.75 -7.10 11.02
N LYS A 105 -28.71 -7.36 10.21
CA LYS A 105 -27.74 -8.43 10.45
C LYS A 105 -26.33 -7.85 10.64
N THR A 106 -25.61 -8.41 11.60
CA THR A 106 -24.20 -8.06 11.80
C THR A 106 -23.36 -8.52 10.62
N ILE A 107 -22.49 -7.62 10.11
CA ILE A 107 -21.52 -7.91 9.06
C ILE A 107 -20.09 -7.70 9.56
N SER A 108 -19.16 -8.41 8.93
CA SER A 108 -17.75 -8.41 9.30
C SER A 108 -17.00 -7.19 8.76
N SER A 109 -15.90 -6.87 9.43
CA SER A 109 -14.96 -5.83 9.03
C SER A 109 -13.55 -6.25 9.43
N GLY A 110 -12.54 -5.61 8.84
CA GLY A 110 -11.16 -5.67 9.34
C GLY A 110 -10.95 -4.78 10.57
N LYS A 111 -9.77 -4.83 11.18
CA LYS A 111 -9.36 -3.91 12.27
C LYS A 111 -9.29 -2.45 11.80
N VAL A 112 -9.22 -2.23 10.50
CA VAL A 112 -9.33 -0.98 9.78
C VAL A 112 -10.04 -1.25 8.45
N THR A 113 -11.04 -0.44 8.11
CA THR A 113 -11.69 -0.41 6.80
C THR A 113 -11.92 1.04 6.41
N THR A 114 -11.66 1.39 5.16
CA THR A 114 -11.56 2.80 4.75
C THR A 114 -12.43 3.17 3.56
N LEU A 115 -13.10 2.20 2.91
CA LEU A 115 -14.04 2.47 1.81
C LEU A 115 -15.46 2.69 2.33
N SER A 116 -15.61 3.65 3.24
CA SER A 116 -16.88 4.03 3.89
C SER A 116 -16.82 5.46 4.41
N GLU A 117 -17.97 6.11 4.60
CA GLU A 117 -18.05 7.48 5.16
C GLU A 117 -17.48 7.55 6.60
N TYR A 118 -17.71 6.53 7.39
CA TYR A 118 -17.18 6.38 8.76
C TYR A 118 -16.60 4.99 8.93
N SER A 119 -15.63 4.88 9.82
CA SER A 119 -15.02 3.60 10.16
C SER A 119 -14.81 3.48 11.66
N ILE A 120 -15.17 2.33 12.21
CA ILE A 120 -14.76 1.93 13.56
C ILE A 120 -13.40 1.25 13.41
N VAL A 121 -12.37 1.78 14.07
CA VAL A 121 -10.98 1.35 13.90
C VAL A 121 -10.39 0.96 15.23
N SER A 122 -9.54 -0.06 15.26
CA SER A 122 -8.74 -0.38 16.44
C SER A 122 -7.74 0.74 16.71
N GLU A 123 -7.56 1.18 17.95
CA GLU A 123 -6.66 2.28 18.34
C GLU A 123 -5.25 2.11 17.72
N ASN A 124 -4.70 0.90 17.78
CA ASN A 124 -3.36 0.62 17.25
C ASN A 124 -3.29 0.54 15.70
N ARG A 125 -4.34 0.92 15.00
CA ARG A 125 -4.37 1.14 13.54
C ARG A 125 -4.52 2.62 13.18
N LEU A 126 -4.27 3.51 14.14
CA LEU A 126 -4.34 4.95 13.98
C LEU A 126 -3.01 5.60 14.39
N THR A 127 -2.62 6.62 13.63
CA THR A 127 -1.54 7.53 14.00
C THR A 127 -1.99 8.96 13.75
N ALA A 128 -1.99 9.78 14.80
CA ALA A 128 -2.32 11.19 14.70
C ALA A 128 -1.27 11.94 13.88
N VAL A 129 -1.74 12.87 13.03
CA VAL A 129 -0.91 13.74 12.21
C VAL A 129 -1.38 15.19 12.34
N PRO A 130 -0.52 16.21 12.06
CA PRO A 130 -0.94 17.59 12.03
C PRO A 130 -2.18 17.81 11.15
N ILE A 131 -3.09 18.68 11.59
CA ILE A 131 -4.37 18.92 10.90
C ILE A 131 -4.17 19.44 9.47
N ASP A 132 -3.10 20.14 9.22
CA ASP A 132 -2.68 20.72 7.93
C ASP A 132 -2.01 19.69 6.99
N THR A 133 -1.76 18.44 7.44
CA THR A 133 -1.23 17.38 6.57
C THR A 133 -2.19 17.14 5.40
N PRO A 134 -1.73 17.17 4.13
CA PRO A 134 -2.60 16.94 2.98
C PRO A 134 -3.30 15.57 3.06
N ASN A 135 -4.62 15.52 2.75
CA ASN A 135 -5.43 14.32 2.93
C ASN A 135 -4.92 13.11 2.13
N HIS A 136 -4.58 13.33 0.86
CA HIS A 136 -4.05 12.26 0.00
C HIS A 136 -2.72 11.71 0.54
N PHE A 137 -1.83 12.60 0.97
CA PHE A 137 -0.55 12.19 1.56
C PHE A 137 -0.79 11.36 2.83
N ALA A 138 -1.63 11.85 3.73
CA ALA A 138 -1.98 11.13 4.95
C ALA A 138 -2.60 9.76 4.65
N ALA A 139 -3.51 9.66 3.66
CA ALA A 139 -4.12 8.39 3.29
C ALA A 139 -3.08 7.37 2.79
N LEU A 140 -2.13 7.79 1.93
CA LEU A 140 -1.09 6.89 1.40
C LEU A 140 -0.10 6.39 2.46
N LEU A 141 0.03 7.10 3.59
CA LEU A 141 0.79 6.62 4.74
C LEU A 141 0.12 5.41 5.43
N GLY A 142 -1.14 5.13 5.13
CA GLY A 142 -1.84 3.94 5.66
C GLY A 142 -1.31 2.61 5.12
N CYS A 143 -0.72 2.60 3.91
CA CYS A 143 -0.21 1.39 3.27
C CYS A 143 0.97 1.66 2.35
N SER A 144 0.72 2.25 1.17
CA SER A 144 1.66 2.21 0.05
C SER A 144 2.94 3.00 0.29
N LEU A 145 2.83 4.19 0.86
CA LEU A 145 3.99 5.06 1.10
C LEU A 145 4.85 4.53 2.26
N THR A 146 4.23 4.12 3.38
CA THR A 146 4.96 3.49 4.49
C THR A 146 5.61 2.18 4.08
N THR A 147 4.93 1.36 3.25
CA THR A 147 5.51 0.13 2.72
C THR A 147 6.77 0.43 1.89
N ALA A 148 6.67 1.37 0.96
CA ALA A 148 7.80 1.69 0.07
C ALA A 148 8.99 2.28 0.84
N LEU A 149 8.75 3.29 1.69
CA LEU A 149 9.81 3.91 2.47
C LEU A 149 10.41 2.96 3.51
N GLY A 150 9.59 2.10 4.11
CA GLY A 150 10.08 1.07 5.02
C GLY A 150 10.95 0.02 4.34
N ILE A 151 10.64 -0.35 3.09
CA ILE A 151 11.51 -1.22 2.28
C ILE A 151 12.86 -0.57 2.05
N ILE A 152 12.87 0.69 1.67
CA ILE A 152 14.08 1.47 1.44
C ILE A 152 14.91 1.58 2.75
N ASP A 153 14.26 1.87 3.87
CA ASP A 153 14.93 2.11 5.15
C ASP A 153 15.41 0.83 5.84
N ASN A 154 14.60 -0.24 5.82
CA ASN A 154 14.78 -1.39 6.70
C ASN A 154 15.15 -2.69 5.96
N GLU A 155 14.96 -2.74 4.63
CA GLU A 155 15.10 -3.99 3.90
C GLU A 155 16.19 -3.94 2.82
N CYS A 156 16.38 -2.79 2.17
CA CYS A 156 17.34 -2.65 1.07
C CYS A 156 18.78 -2.54 1.54
N ASP A 157 19.03 -1.95 2.71
CA ASP A 157 20.39 -1.73 3.25
C ASP A 157 21.34 -1.08 2.21
N PHE A 158 20.89 0.00 1.58
CA PHE A 158 21.65 0.68 0.54
C PHE A 158 22.96 1.27 1.05
N LYS A 159 24.03 1.03 0.30
CA LYS A 159 25.32 1.67 0.44
C LYS A 159 25.48 2.81 -0.56
N ILE A 160 26.34 3.76 -0.24
CA ILE A 160 26.64 4.88 -1.14
C ILE A 160 27.16 4.33 -2.47
N GLY A 161 26.56 4.80 -3.60
CA GLY A 161 26.93 4.40 -4.94
C GLY A 161 26.24 3.12 -5.47
N GLU A 162 25.38 2.47 -4.68
CA GLU A 162 24.59 1.34 -5.17
C GLU A 162 23.43 1.76 -6.08
N SER A 163 23.07 0.84 -6.94
CA SER A 163 22.03 0.96 -7.96
C SER A 163 20.82 0.08 -7.65
N VAL A 164 19.65 0.43 -8.21
CA VAL A 164 18.42 -0.35 -8.03
C VAL A 164 17.64 -0.51 -9.32
N ALA A 165 17.03 -1.69 -9.51
CA ALA A 165 15.96 -1.91 -10.47
C ALA A 165 14.64 -2.17 -9.73
N ILE A 166 13.60 -1.40 -10.05
CA ILE A 166 12.26 -1.51 -9.49
C ILE A 166 11.35 -2.09 -10.56
N ILE A 167 10.83 -3.30 -10.29
CA ILE A 167 9.97 -4.04 -11.20
C ILE A 167 8.50 -3.80 -10.81
N GLY A 168 7.75 -3.19 -11.72
CA GLY A 168 6.39 -2.70 -11.48
C GLY A 168 6.39 -1.28 -10.92
N THR A 169 5.95 -0.32 -11.74
CA THR A 169 5.84 1.09 -11.38
C THR A 169 4.40 1.51 -11.09
N GLY A 170 3.68 0.64 -10.39
CA GLY A 170 2.42 0.97 -9.73
C GLY A 170 2.63 1.85 -8.50
N GLY A 171 1.59 2.00 -7.68
CA GLY A 171 1.63 2.92 -6.53
C GLY A 171 2.76 2.66 -5.53
N VAL A 172 3.13 1.39 -5.26
CA VAL A 172 4.28 1.08 -4.39
C VAL A 172 5.59 1.35 -5.13
N GLY A 173 5.72 0.94 -6.41
CA GLY A 173 6.94 1.14 -7.20
C GLY A 173 7.31 2.62 -7.37
N LEU A 174 6.34 3.48 -7.65
CA LEU A 174 6.57 4.94 -7.75
C LEU A 174 7.05 5.54 -6.41
N ASN A 175 6.50 5.07 -5.29
CA ASN A 175 6.97 5.50 -3.97
C ASN A 175 8.37 4.94 -3.63
N LEU A 176 8.71 3.72 -4.11
CA LEU A 176 10.06 3.16 -3.98
C LEU A 176 11.08 3.99 -4.76
N ILE A 177 10.73 4.47 -5.95
CA ILE A 177 11.58 5.37 -6.74
C ILE A 177 11.89 6.64 -5.93
N GLN A 178 10.87 7.32 -5.39
CA GLN A 178 11.09 8.50 -4.54
C GLN A 178 11.96 8.19 -3.31
N GLY A 179 11.70 7.05 -2.65
CA GLY A 179 12.51 6.61 -1.51
C GLY A 179 13.97 6.34 -1.88
N ALA A 180 14.23 5.75 -3.06
CA ALA A 180 15.58 5.52 -3.57
C ALA A 180 16.31 6.84 -3.87
N VAL A 181 15.61 7.83 -4.44
CA VAL A 181 16.14 9.19 -4.62
C VAL A 181 16.55 9.80 -3.28
N LEU A 182 15.71 9.71 -2.25
CA LEU A 182 16.01 10.22 -0.92
C LEU A 182 17.26 9.57 -0.30
N ARG A 183 17.55 8.31 -0.66
CA ARG A 183 18.74 7.56 -0.22
C ARG A 183 19.98 7.83 -1.07
N GLY A 184 19.86 8.61 -2.15
CA GLY A 184 20.98 8.87 -3.06
C GLY A 184 21.38 7.67 -3.89
N VAL A 185 20.48 6.72 -4.14
CA VAL A 185 20.70 5.56 -5.01
C VAL A 185 20.83 6.04 -6.47
N ASN A 186 21.81 5.53 -7.20
CA ASN A 186 22.04 5.90 -8.60
C ASN A 186 22.88 4.81 -9.33
N PRO A 187 22.42 4.31 -10.49
CA PRO A 187 21.16 4.63 -11.16
C PRO A 187 19.93 3.94 -10.54
N ILE A 188 18.77 4.60 -10.70
CA ILE A 188 17.44 4.03 -10.42
C ILE A 188 16.81 3.61 -11.74
N VAL A 189 16.61 2.32 -11.93
CA VAL A 189 16.02 1.72 -13.14
C VAL A 189 14.59 1.30 -12.84
N ALA A 190 13.65 1.82 -13.60
CA ALA A 190 12.24 1.45 -13.53
C ALA A 190 11.88 0.48 -14.66
N ILE A 191 11.18 -0.59 -14.37
CA ILE A 191 10.74 -1.59 -15.36
C ILE A 191 9.25 -1.85 -15.16
N ASP A 192 8.44 -1.63 -16.20
CA ASP A 192 7.01 -1.93 -16.20
C ASP A 192 6.60 -2.49 -17.57
N ASN A 193 5.45 -3.16 -17.65
CA ASN A 193 4.94 -3.66 -18.93
C ASN A 193 4.02 -2.65 -19.65
N LYS A 194 3.87 -1.45 -19.10
CA LYS A 194 3.05 -0.35 -19.63
C LYS A 194 3.95 0.83 -19.97
N GLU A 195 4.10 1.12 -21.26
CA GLU A 195 4.94 2.23 -21.75
C GLU A 195 4.47 3.59 -21.17
N ASP A 196 3.17 3.76 -21.02
CA ASP A 196 2.55 4.96 -20.42
C ASP A 196 3.02 5.26 -19.00
N LYS A 197 3.71 4.31 -18.33
CA LYS A 197 4.31 4.51 -17.00
C LYS A 197 5.65 5.23 -17.02
N ALA A 198 6.26 5.40 -18.20
CA ALA A 198 7.57 6.00 -18.33
C ALA A 198 7.62 7.41 -17.70
N TRP A 199 6.66 8.27 -18.06
CA TRP A 199 6.63 9.65 -17.56
C TRP A 199 6.44 9.72 -16.04
N LEU A 200 5.56 8.86 -15.46
CA LEU A 200 5.38 8.78 -14.02
C LEU A 200 6.66 8.34 -13.30
N SER A 201 7.39 7.38 -13.92
CA SER A 201 8.63 6.87 -13.35
C SER A 201 9.74 7.90 -13.36
N PHE A 202 9.89 8.63 -14.47
CA PHE A 202 10.86 9.75 -14.56
C PHE A 202 10.50 10.89 -13.62
N ASP A 203 9.21 11.24 -13.51
CA ASP A 203 8.74 12.30 -12.62
C ASP A 203 8.89 11.92 -11.14
N ALA A 204 8.83 10.64 -10.81
CA ALA A 204 9.16 10.12 -9.48
C ALA A 204 10.67 10.08 -9.20
N GLY A 205 11.52 10.21 -10.23
CA GLY A 205 12.97 10.30 -10.11
C GLY A 205 13.76 9.10 -10.63
N ALA A 206 13.18 8.25 -11.48
CA ALA A 206 13.94 7.19 -12.15
C ALA A 206 14.92 7.78 -13.19
N ASP A 207 16.12 7.19 -13.30
CA ASP A 207 17.11 7.57 -14.30
C ASP A 207 16.86 6.89 -15.65
N LYS A 208 16.27 5.68 -15.62
CA LYS A 208 15.98 4.87 -16.80
C LYS A 208 14.62 4.18 -16.65
N PHE A 209 13.95 3.99 -17.79
CA PHE A 209 12.71 3.24 -17.86
C PHE A 209 12.78 2.22 -19.02
N PHE A 210 12.27 1.02 -18.77
CA PHE A 210 12.12 -0.04 -19.77
C PHE A 210 10.67 -0.55 -19.73
N SER A 211 10.00 -0.54 -20.88
CA SER A 211 8.62 -1.03 -21.01
C SER A 211 8.51 -2.55 -21.06
N ASN A 212 9.64 -3.23 -21.16
CA ASN A 212 9.71 -4.68 -21.23
C ASN A 212 10.85 -5.22 -20.36
N LYS A 213 10.54 -6.20 -19.50
CA LYS A 213 11.53 -6.87 -18.65
C LYS A 213 12.70 -7.50 -19.43
N TYR A 214 12.58 -7.73 -20.73
CA TYR A 214 13.64 -8.31 -21.55
C TYR A 214 14.58 -7.28 -22.18
N GLU A 215 14.24 -5.99 -22.13
CA GLU A 215 15.05 -4.92 -22.72
C GLU A 215 16.22 -4.48 -21.83
N PHE A 216 16.04 -4.65 -20.50
CA PHE A 216 17.13 -4.36 -19.59
C PHE A 216 18.13 -5.52 -19.53
N ASP A 217 19.37 -5.27 -19.94
CA ASP A 217 20.49 -6.21 -19.94
C ASP A 217 21.62 -5.84 -18.94
N GLY A 218 21.41 -4.75 -18.20
CA GLY A 218 22.36 -4.26 -17.21
C GLY A 218 22.37 -5.05 -15.90
N LYS A 219 23.26 -4.62 -14.99
CA LYS A 219 23.38 -5.14 -13.63
C LYS A 219 23.12 -4.03 -12.61
N VAL A 220 22.49 -4.41 -11.50
CA VAL A 220 22.20 -3.53 -10.36
C VAL A 220 22.47 -4.28 -9.04
N ASP A 221 22.70 -3.52 -7.98
CA ASP A 221 23.01 -4.09 -6.68
C ASP A 221 21.73 -4.57 -5.95
N VAL A 222 20.61 -3.90 -6.19
CA VAL A 222 19.31 -4.24 -5.58
C VAL A 222 18.26 -4.38 -6.67
N VAL A 223 17.46 -5.42 -6.60
CA VAL A 223 16.22 -5.58 -7.38
C VAL A 223 15.04 -5.60 -6.42
N ILE A 224 14.01 -4.80 -6.67
CA ILE A 224 12.78 -4.79 -5.88
C ILE A 224 11.61 -5.17 -6.81
N ASP A 225 10.98 -6.31 -6.54
CA ASP A 225 9.77 -6.72 -7.27
C ASP A 225 8.51 -6.29 -6.52
N THR A 226 7.64 -5.53 -7.19
CA THR A 226 6.33 -5.14 -6.69
C THR A 226 5.18 -5.84 -7.39
N THR A 227 5.48 -6.68 -8.38
CA THR A 227 4.47 -7.28 -9.27
C THR A 227 3.92 -8.60 -8.75
N GLY A 228 4.73 -9.40 -8.06
CA GLY A 228 4.42 -10.79 -7.73
C GLY A 228 4.31 -11.71 -8.96
N ASN A 229 4.69 -11.24 -10.15
CA ASN A 229 4.67 -12.05 -11.36
C ASN A 229 5.90 -12.95 -11.39
N ILE A 230 5.69 -14.26 -11.33
CA ILE A 230 6.77 -15.26 -11.24
C ILE A 230 7.77 -15.16 -12.41
N ASP A 231 7.29 -14.91 -13.64
CA ASP A 231 8.19 -14.77 -14.79
C ASP A 231 9.02 -13.47 -14.74
N ALA A 232 8.44 -12.40 -14.21
CA ALA A 232 9.18 -11.16 -13.99
C ALA A 232 10.26 -11.36 -12.93
N ILE A 233 9.93 -12.00 -11.82
CA ILE A 233 10.86 -12.33 -10.73
C ILE A 233 11.99 -13.22 -11.25
N LYS A 234 11.67 -14.33 -11.95
CA LYS A 234 12.68 -15.23 -12.54
C LYS A 234 13.66 -14.49 -13.45
N LYS A 235 13.16 -13.62 -14.34
CA LYS A 235 14.01 -12.82 -15.24
C LYS A 235 14.88 -11.84 -14.46
N SER A 236 14.35 -11.24 -13.40
CA SER A 236 15.01 -10.21 -12.61
C SER A 236 16.23 -10.71 -11.83
N PHE A 237 16.36 -12.02 -11.57
CA PHE A 237 17.60 -12.59 -11.03
C PHE A 237 18.79 -12.30 -11.95
N GLY A 238 18.56 -12.24 -13.27
CA GLY A 238 19.59 -11.90 -14.24
C GLY A 238 20.08 -10.46 -14.16
N TYR A 239 19.39 -9.57 -13.46
CA TYR A 239 19.80 -8.16 -13.29
C TYR A 239 20.72 -7.94 -12.08
N LEU A 240 20.83 -8.90 -11.16
CA LEU A 240 21.66 -8.75 -9.97
C LEU A 240 23.15 -8.79 -10.32
N SER A 241 23.90 -7.84 -9.78
CA SER A 241 25.35 -7.86 -9.72
C SER A 241 25.85 -8.90 -8.70
N ASN A 242 27.15 -9.12 -8.62
CA ASN A 242 27.73 -9.96 -7.58
C ASN A 242 27.41 -9.37 -6.18
N ASN A 243 27.05 -10.25 -5.25
CA ASN A 243 26.54 -9.88 -3.91
C ASN A 243 25.23 -9.07 -3.93
N GLY A 244 24.53 -9.05 -5.05
CA GLY A 244 23.27 -8.37 -5.21
C GLY A 244 22.16 -9.00 -4.37
N ARG A 245 21.12 -8.22 -4.09
CA ARG A 245 19.98 -8.64 -3.28
C ARG A 245 18.65 -8.33 -3.94
N MET A 246 17.75 -9.30 -3.86
CA MET A 246 16.39 -9.17 -4.36
C MET A 246 15.40 -9.04 -3.21
N ILE A 247 14.54 -8.03 -3.28
CA ILE A 247 13.46 -7.80 -2.33
C ILE A 247 12.13 -8.08 -3.02
N LEU A 248 11.39 -9.08 -2.52
CA LEU A 248 10.09 -9.49 -3.03
C LEU A 248 8.98 -8.82 -2.20
N VAL A 249 8.21 -7.97 -2.84
CA VAL A 249 7.09 -7.19 -2.26
C VAL A 249 5.76 -7.63 -2.85
N GLY A 250 5.72 -7.85 -4.16
CA GLY A 250 4.56 -8.32 -4.89
C GLY A 250 4.11 -9.70 -4.41
N GLN A 251 2.80 -9.93 -4.36
CA GLN A 251 2.23 -11.20 -3.91
C GLN A 251 1.87 -12.04 -5.13
N PRO A 252 2.50 -13.21 -5.33
CA PRO A 252 2.09 -14.15 -6.37
C PRO A 252 0.71 -14.75 -6.05
N LYS A 253 0.11 -15.38 -7.05
CA LYS A 253 -1.15 -16.10 -6.84
C LYS A 253 -0.94 -17.35 -5.95
N PRO A 254 -1.94 -17.75 -5.16
CA PRO A 254 -1.85 -18.98 -4.39
C PRO A 254 -1.50 -20.18 -5.27
N GLY A 255 -0.55 -21.00 -4.83
CA GLY A 255 -0.10 -22.19 -5.54
C GLY A 255 0.98 -21.98 -6.60
N GLU A 256 1.34 -20.72 -6.93
CA GLU A 256 2.49 -20.46 -7.81
C GLU A 256 3.81 -20.77 -7.09
N SER A 257 4.77 -21.31 -7.84
CA SER A 257 6.10 -21.68 -7.35
C SER A 257 7.18 -20.81 -7.98
N LEU A 258 8.13 -20.34 -7.17
CA LEU A 258 9.33 -19.68 -7.63
C LEU A 258 10.49 -20.68 -7.72
N GLU A 259 10.93 -20.98 -8.92
CA GLU A 259 12.11 -21.84 -9.18
C GLU A 259 13.31 -20.97 -9.53
N ILE A 260 14.45 -21.27 -8.91
CA ILE A 260 15.73 -20.64 -9.22
C ILE A 260 16.46 -21.51 -10.24
N ALA A 261 16.47 -21.09 -11.50
CA ALA A 261 17.23 -21.76 -12.53
C ALA A 261 18.74 -21.58 -12.30
N ASN A 262 19.52 -22.61 -12.63
CA ASN A 262 20.98 -22.58 -12.49
C ASN A 262 21.43 -22.24 -11.06
N ALA A 263 21.00 -23.05 -10.10
CA ALA A 263 21.28 -22.83 -8.68
C ALA A 263 22.79 -22.68 -8.37
N LEU A 264 23.66 -23.34 -9.13
CA LEU A 264 25.11 -23.22 -8.95
C LEU A 264 25.61 -21.80 -9.16
N SER A 265 25.13 -21.10 -10.20
CA SER A 265 25.54 -19.71 -10.44
C SER A 265 24.97 -18.75 -9.38
N PHE A 266 23.87 -19.10 -8.75
CA PHE A 266 23.30 -18.35 -7.65
C PHE A 266 24.17 -18.41 -6.39
N PHE A 267 24.69 -19.61 -6.06
CA PHE A 267 25.52 -19.82 -4.87
C PHE A 267 26.99 -19.50 -5.11
N ASN A 268 27.54 -19.95 -6.24
CA ASN A 268 28.98 -20.02 -6.44
C ASN A 268 29.51 -18.73 -7.05
N GLY A 269 30.12 -17.89 -6.23
CA GLY A 269 30.82 -16.67 -6.63
C GLY A 269 29.94 -15.42 -6.73
N ASN A 270 28.63 -15.53 -6.81
CA ASN A 270 27.74 -14.36 -6.93
C ASN A 270 27.22 -13.85 -5.58
N GLY A 271 27.13 -14.71 -4.55
CA GLY A 271 26.72 -14.32 -3.19
C GLY A 271 25.34 -13.63 -3.14
N LEU A 272 24.42 -14.04 -4.02
CA LEU A 272 23.11 -13.41 -4.13
C LEU A 272 22.22 -13.70 -2.92
N SER A 273 21.36 -12.78 -2.57
CA SER A 273 20.36 -12.96 -1.51
C SER A 273 18.96 -12.62 -1.98
N ILE A 274 17.96 -13.30 -1.40
CA ILE A 274 16.54 -13.08 -1.64
C ILE A 274 15.87 -12.85 -0.30
N LYS A 275 15.00 -11.85 -0.25
CA LYS A 275 14.22 -11.53 0.93
C LYS A 275 12.80 -11.16 0.53
N ALA A 276 11.82 -11.81 1.13
CA ALA A 276 10.44 -11.37 1.04
C ALA A 276 10.12 -10.40 2.18
N THR A 277 9.30 -9.40 1.90
CA THR A 277 8.87 -8.42 2.90
C THR A 277 7.38 -8.17 2.86
N GLN A 278 6.82 -7.90 4.01
CA GLN A 278 5.44 -7.44 4.15
C GLN A 278 5.42 -6.08 4.86
N GLY A 279 5.19 -5.00 4.08
CA GLY A 279 5.08 -3.65 4.59
C GLY A 279 6.39 -3.01 5.07
N GLY A 280 7.57 -3.53 4.63
CA GLY A 280 8.87 -2.89 4.86
C GLY A 280 9.27 -2.77 6.33
N LYS A 281 8.74 -3.60 7.23
CA LYS A 281 8.99 -3.55 8.69
C LYS A 281 8.75 -2.18 9.33
N THR A 282 7.84 -1.37 8.77
CA THR A 282 7.52 -0.06 9.34
C THR A 282 6.86 -0.18 10.71
N ASP A 283 7.21 0.76 11.60
CA ASP A 283 6.48 1.08 12.83
C ASP A 283 5.66 2.35 12.56
N PRO A 284 4.33 2.24 12.32
CA PRO A 284 3.52 3.40 11.94
C PRO A 284 3.63 4.56 12.91
N SER A 285 3.72 4.28 14.21
CA SER A 285 3.75 5.29 15.26
C SER A 285 5.03 6.12 15.25
N LYS A 286 6.13 5.59 14.74
CA LYS A 286 7.43 6.28 14.61
C LYS A 286 7.66 6.82 13.21
N ASP A 287 7.33 6.02 12.20
CA ASP A 287 7.69 6.32 10.82
C ASP A 287 6.74 7.33 10.18
N ILE A 288 5.42 7.28 10.48
CA ILE A 288 4.46 8.24 9.92
C ILE A 288 4.82 9.69 10.29
N PRO A 289 5.09 10.06 11.56
CA PRO A 289 5.51 11.43 11.90
C PRO A 289 6.77 11.86 11.15
N ARG A 290 7.74 10.96 10.98
CA ARG A 290 8.99 11.22 10.25
C ARG A 290 8.71 11.49 8.76
N TYR A 291 7.84 10.72 8.13
CA TYR A 291 7.48 10.91 6.72
C TYR A 291 6.62 12.16 6.51
N VAL A 292 5.77 12.53 7.47
CA VAL A 292 5.05 13.81 7.45
C VAL A 292 6.02 14.99 7.47
N SER A 293 7.09 14.93 8.27
CA SER A 293 8.14 15.94 8.25
C SER A 293 8.83 16.05 6.89
N LEU A 294 9.16 14.92 6.25
CA LEU A 294 9.76 14.93 4.91
C LEU A 294 8.83 15.55 3.85
N ASN A 295 7.53 15.34 3.94
CA ASN A 295 6.56 15.99 3.05
C ASN A 295 6.51 17.49 3.29
N LYS A 296 6.46 17.93 4.55
CA LYS A 296 6.47 19.35 4.93
C LYS A 296 7.73 20.07 4.42
N ASP A 297 8.87 19.38 4.41
CA ASP A 297 10.14 19.88 3.89
C ASP A 297 10.23 19.80 2.34
N GLY A 298 9.16 19.40 1.65
CA GLY A 298 9.11 19.26 0.19
C GLY A 298 9.95 18.12 -0.39
N LYS A 299 10.44 17.21 0.46
CA LYS A 299 11.30 16.08 0.04
C LYS A 299 10.51 14.86 -0.43
N LEU A 300 9.24 14.75 -0.05
CA LEU A 300 8.29 13.74 -0.51
C LEU A 300 7.11 14.44 -1.16
N ASN A 301 6.87 14.20 -2.43
CA ASN A 301 5.72 14.75 -3.15
C ASN A 301 4.92 13.61 -3.79
N ILE A 302 3.67 13.46 -3.35
CA ILE A 302 2.76 12.44 -3.87
C ILE A 302 1.82 12.97 -4.95
N ASP A 303 1.77 14.29 -5.19
CA ASP A 303 0.83 14.90 -6.14
C ASP A 303 1.06 14.35 -7.54
N LYS A 304 2.30 14.05 -7.87
CA LYS A 304 2.72 13.48 -9.14
C LYS A 304 2.28 12.02 -9.34
N ILE A 305 2.11 11.28 -8.27
CA ILE A 305 1.74 9.86 -8.34
C ILE A 305 0.25 9.59 -8.15
N VAL A 306 -0.52 10.55 -7.60
CA VAL A 306 -1.98 10.48 -7.51
C VAL A 306 -2.57 10.89 -8.85
N THR A 307 -2.93 9.92 -9.67
CA THR A 307 -3.37 10.13 -11.05
C THR A 307 -4.88 10.16 -11.24
N HIS A 308 -5.63 9.55 -10.31
CA HIS A 308 -7.08 9.41 -10.42
C HIS A 308 -7.76 9.60 -9.07
N GLN A 309 -8.93 10.25 -9.12
CA GLN A 309 -9.79 10.47 -7.96
C GLN A 309 -11.21 10.09 -8.33
N TYR A 310 -11.89 9.37 -7.44
CA TYR A 310 -13.27 8.91 -7.62
C TYR A 310 -14.07 9.18 -6.34
N LYS A 311 -15.38 9.23 -6.45
CA LYS A 311 -16.28 9.19 -5.28
C LYS A 311 -16.56 7.74 -4.87
N LEU A 312 -17.02 7.53 -3.64
CA LEU A 312 -17.30 6.19 -3.12
C LEU A 312 -18.26 5.39 -4.04
N TYR A 313 -19.26 6.04 -4.63
CA TYR A 313 -20.18 5.39 -5.57
C TYR A 313 -19.52 4.89 -6.86
N ASP A 314 -18.39 5.45 -7.23
CA ASP A 314 -17.62 5.05 -8.41
C ASP A 314 -16.48 4.05 -8.07
N VAL A 315 -16.52 3.44 -6.89
CA VAL A 315 -15.46 2.54 -6.39
C VAL A 315 -15.12 1.42 -7.38
N ASN A 316 -16.10 0.86 -8.08
CA ASN A 316 -15.87 -0.18 -9.08
C ASN A 316 -15.12 0.37 -10.31
N LYS A 317 -15.42 1.58 -10.76
CA LYS A 317 -14.65 2.25 -11.83
C LYS A 317 -13.19 2.46 -11.40
N ALA A 318 -12.97 2.81 -10.13
CA ALA A 318 -11.62 2.93 -9.56
C ALA A 318 -10.85 1.61 -9.61
N PHE A 319 -11.49 0.49 -9.26
CA PHE A 319 -10.89 -0.85 -9.37
C PHE A 319 -10.65 -1.26 -10.82
N ASP A 320 -11.54 -0.91 -11.75
CA ASP A 320 -11.33 -1.17 -13.19
C ASP A 320 -10.14 -0.36 -13.73
N THR A 321 -10.00 0.91 -13.32
CA THR A 321 -8.82 1.73 -13.64
C THR A 321 -7.54 1.11 -13.11
N LEU A 322 -7.55 0.58 -11.88
CA LEU A 322 -6.40 -0.12 -11.31
C LEU A 322 -6.04 -1.39 -12.11
N LYS A 323 -7.06 -2.19 -12.50
CA LYS A 323 -6.86 -3.43 -13.33
C LYS A 323 -6.25 -3.12 -14.68
N ASN A 324 -6.61 -2.00 -15.30
CA ASN A 324 -6.06 -1.58 -16.59
C ASN A 324 -4.57 -1.23 -16.52
N GLY A 325 -4.04 -0.97 -15.33
CA GLY A 325 -2.61 -0.81 -15.06
C GLY A 325 -2.02 0.56 -15.40
N ASN A 326 -2.80 1.53 -15.89
CA ASN A 326 -2.29 2.85 -16.31
C ASN A 326 -2.26 3.88 -15.19
N ALA A 327 -2.82 3.57 -14.02
CA ALA A 327 -2.82 4.48 -12.88
C ALA A 327 -1.52 4.44 -12.07
N GLY A 328 -1.13 5.57 -11.50
CA GLY A 328 -0.21 5.67 -10.37
C GLY A 328 -0.93 5.30 -9.08
N ARG A 329 -1.41 6.28 -8.32
CA ARG A 329 -2.31 6.06 -7.17
C ARG A 329 -3.72 6.52 -7.50
N ILE A 330 -4.68 5.80 -6.96
CA ILE A 330 -6.11 6.08 -7.09
C ILE A 330 -6.67 6.36 -5.71
N MET A 331 -7.40 7.47 -5.57
CA MET A 331 -8.00 7.89 -4.32
C MET A 331 -9.53 7.86 -4.42
N ILE A 332 -10.18 7.50 -3.33
CA ILE A 332 -11.61 7.61 -3.14
C ILE A 332 -11.88 8.73 -2.16
N GLU A 333 -12.51 9.79 -2.65
CA GLU A 333 -12.96 10.92 -1.86
C GLU A 333 -14.31 10.61 -1.23
N MET A 334 -14.42 10.78 0.08
CA MET A 334 -15.72 10.73 0.76
C MET A 334 -16.43 12.06 0.57
N GLU A 335 -17.75 12.02 0.44
CA GLU A 335 -18.55 13.24 0.28
C GLU A 335 -18.63 14.00 1.61
N ASP A 336 -18.45 15.32 1.56
CA ASP A 336 -18.85 16.19 2.66
C ASP A 336 -20.38 16.30 2.66
N LYS A 337 -21.01 15.81 3.75
CA LYS A 337 -22.43 16.05 4.04
C LYS A 337 -22.59 17.33 4.78
#